data_d70a2238052259fa4a8ea3a00d0ff401
#
_entry.id   d70a2238052259fa4a8ea3a00d0ff401
#
_cell.length_a   1.000
_cell.length_b   1.000
_cell.length_c   1.000
_cell.angle_alpha   90.00
_cell.angle_beta   90.00
_cell.angle_gamma   90.00
#
_symmetry.space_group_name_H-M   'P 1'
#
loop_
_entity.id
_entity.type
_entity.pdbx_description
1 polymer ?
#
loop_
_entity_poly.entity_id
_entity_poly.type
_entity_poly.pdbx_seq_one_letter_code
_entity_poly.pdbx_strand_id
1 'polypeptide(L)'
;MIHKIVFAARNLTSNAGLFLLLENAKANGILDLINTGLVFDRPSTNKIKMNHIKTMLCGHYIGIDRLERIKLLQGDPLVEAFEISVKEPETVSRFLGNFNHKTTQMMREINFQVFKKLLRKKKLKSITIDIDSSVVNVEGHQEGTAKGYNPKKPGNLCYNIQFAFCDELKAYITGFVRSGNTYTANGAAEMIKEIAAHIKTDDLEILFRMDSGYFDDEIITTIESAGCQYLIMQSTPLARAKSIQRSPLKLQHQPFHSRKVKKTGNQRSLLQN
;
A
#
# COMPACT_ATOMS: atom_id res chain seq x y z
N MET A 1 9.28 -7.00 27.52
CA MET A 1 10.33 -6.15 28.15
C MET A 1 9.68 -4.81 28.44
N ILE A 2 9.57 -4.42 29.71
CA ILE A 2 8.98 -3.12 30.08
C ILE A 2 10.12 -2.11 30.06
N HIS A 3 10.13 -1.23 29.06
CA HIS A 3 11.10 -0.14 29.04
C HIS A 3 10.67 0.95 30.01
N LYS A 4 11.57 1.31 30.93
CA LYS A 4 11.36 2.41 31.87
C LYS A 4 11.52 3.73 31.10
N ILE A 5 10.44 4.49 30.95
CA ILE A 5 10.49 5.83 30.38
C ILE A 5 10.94 6.77 31.48
N VAL A 6 12.12 7.40 31.34
CA VAL A 6 12.63 8.40 32.27
C VAL A 6 12.62 9.74 31.55
N PHE A 7 11.91 10.72 32.11
CA PHE A 7 11.94 12.10 31.65
C PHE A 7 13.21 12.80 32.18
N ALA A 8 14.30 12.71 31.40
CA ALA A 8 15.49 13.49 31.67
C ALA A 8 15.52 14.66 30.68
N ALA A 9 15.87 15.87 31.14
CA ALA A 9 15.91 17.07 30.29
C ALA A 9 17.04 17.09 29.22
N ARG A 10 17.75 15.98 29.05
CA ARG A 10 18.82 15.80 28.06
C ARG A 10 18.40 14.77 27.03
N ASN A 11 18.78 14.99 25.76
CA ASN A 11 18.51 14.08 24.63
C ASN A 11 17.00 13.87 24.37
N LEU A 12 16.23 14.94 24.37
CA LEU A 12 14.81 14.89 24.03
C LEU A 12 14.62 14.72 22.53
N THR A 13 13.69 13.85 22.13
CA THR A 13 13.23 13.71 20.75
C THR A 13 11.77 14.08 20.64
N SER A 14 11.39 14.81 19.58
CA SER A 14 10.00 15.04 19.21
C SER A 14 9.38 13.79 18.55
N ASN A 15 10.20 12.80 18.20
CA ASN A 15 9.84 11.63 17.43
C ASN A 15 9.76 10.34 18.26
N ALA A 16 9.45 10.42 19.56
CA ALA A 16 9.46 9.28 20.48
C ALA A 16 8.60 8.08 20.00
N GLY A 17 7.53 8.34 19.22
CA GLY A 17 6.71 7.30 18.61
C GLY A 17 7.46 6.39 17.64
N LEU A 18 8.56 6.84 17.02
CA LEU A 18 9.39 6.01 16.14
C LEU A 18 9.95 4.78 16.86
N PHE A 19 10.22 4.89 18.16
CA PHE A 19 10.71 3.76 18.95
C PHE A 19 9.81 2.55 18.81
N LEU A 20 8.50 2.73 19.03
CA LEU A 20 7.53 1.63 18.96
C LEU A 20 7.42 1.06 17.54
N LEU A 21 7.50 1.91 16.52
CA LEU A 21 7.38 1.49 15.12
C LEU A 21 8.61 0.72 14.67
N LEU A 22 9.81 1.18 15.00
CA LEU A 22 11.06 0.51 14.67
C LEU A 22 11.22 -0.81 15.42
N GLU A 23 10.92 -0.85 16.72
CA GLU A 23 10.92 -2.08 17.52
C GLU A 23 9.88 -3.09 17.00
N ASN A 24 8.70 -2.63 16.60
CA ASN A 24 7.70 -3.50 15.98
C ASN A 24 8.18 -4.07 14.63
N ALA A 25 8.80 -3.26 13.79
CA ALA A 25 9.36 -3.72 12.52
C ALA A 25 10.47 -4.78 12.74
N LYS A 26 11.33 -4.56 13.74
CA LYS A 26 12.37 -5.50 14.16
C LYS A 26 11.78 -6.79 14.72
N ALA A 27 10.87 -6.69 15.70
CA ALA A 27 10.25 -7.85 16.37
C ALA A 27 9.44 -8.73 15.41
N ASN A 28 8.85 -8.16 14.37
CA ASN A 28 8.17 -8.92 13.31
C ASN A 28 9.11 -9.38 12.18
N GLY A 29 10.43 -9.15 12.30
CA GLY A 29 11.44 -9.57 11.32
C GLY A 29 11.32 -8.89 9.95
N ILE A 30 10.68 -7.71 9.89
CA ILE A 30 10.50 -6.97 8.63
C ILE A 30 11.86 -6.45 8.15
N LEU A 31 12.68 -5.91 9.06
CA LEU A 31 14.01 -5.40 8.72
C LEU A 31 14.94 -6.52 8.23
N ASP A 32 14.84 -7.72 8.82
CA ASP A 32 15.61 -8.89 8.41
C ASP A 32 15.19 -9.38 7.02
N LEU A 33 13.87 -9.44 6.76
CA LEU A 33 13.36 -9.77 5.42
C LEU A 33 13.89 -8.82 4.34
N ILE A 34 13.90 -7.52 4.63
CA ILE A 34 14.45 -6.53 3.70
C ILE A 34 15.96 -6.71 3.55
N ASN A 35 16.66 -6.90 4.65
CA ASN A 35 18.13 -7.04 4.60
C ASN A 35 18.58 -8.27 3.82
N THR A 36 17.89 -9.39 3.96
CA THR A 36 18.23 -10.64 3.27
C THR A 36 17.65 -10.71 1.86
N GLY A 37 16.42 -10.24 1.67
CA GLY A 37 15.69 -10.36 0.41
C GLY A 37 16.05 -9.30 -0.63
N LEU A 38 16.48 -8.10 -0.22
CA LEU A 38 16.87 -7.02 -1.15
C LEU A 38 18.39 -7.06 -1.38
N VAL A 39 18.79 -7.41 -2.59
CA VAL A 39 20.20 -7.53 -2.98
C VAL A 39 20.45 -6.68 -4.22
N PHE A 40 21.40 -5.75 -4.12
CA PHE A 40 21.87 -4.93 -5.23
C PHE A 40 23.09 -5.58 -5.88
N ASP A 41 23.26 -5.38 -7.18
CA ASP A 41 24.41 -5.91 -7.93
C ASP A 41 25.73 -5.29 -7.45
N ARG A 42 25.70 -4.06 -6.97
CA ARG A 42 26.88 -3.34 -6.45
C ARG A 42 27.10 -3.65 -4.96
N PRO A 43 28.21 -4.29 -4.57
CA PRO A 43 28.48 -4.68 -3.16
C PRO A 43 28.48 -3.50 -2.18
N SER A 44 28.96 -2.32 -2.60
CA SER A 44 28.96 -1.12 -1.77
C SER A 44 27.55 -0.65 -1.41
N THR A 45 26.58 -0.78 -2.33
CA THR A 45 25.18 -0.45 -2.08
C THR A 45 24.57 -1.41 -1.04
N ASN A 46 24.91 -2.69 -1.07
CA ASN A 46 24.45 -3.66 -0.07
C ASN A 46 24.91 -3.34 1.35
N LYS A 47 26.11 -2.75 1.50
CA LYS A 47 26.62 -2.36 2.83
C LYS A 47 25.85 -1.21 3.46
N ILE A 48 25.30 -0.30 2.64
CA ILE A 48 24.64 0.93 3.12
C ILE A 48 23.11 0.86 3.03
N LYS A 49 22.54 -0.15 2.36
CA LYS A 49 21.11 -0.20 2.06
C LYS A 49 20.22 -0.08 3.30
N MET A 50 20.55 -0.81 4.37
CA MET A 50 19.71 -0.80 5.57
C MET A 50 19.69 0.54 6.26
N ASN A 51 20.79 1.30 6.23
CA ASN A 51 20.82 2.65 6.75
C ASN A 51 19.84 3.56 5.99
N HIS A 52 19.87 3.54 4.65
CA HIS A 52 18.96 4.34 3.83
C HIS A 52 17.49 3.91 3.97
N ILE A 53 17.23 2.60 4.00
CA ILE A 53 15.88 2.07 4.16
C ILE A 53 15.31 2.45 5.52
N LYS A 54 16.06 2.26 6.62
CA LYS A 54 15.63 2.69 7.95
C LYS A 54 15.37 4.20 7.99
N THR A 55 16.25 5.01 7.38
CA THR A 55 16.06 6.46 7.28
C THR A 55 14.75 6.81 6.58
N MET A 56 14.46 6.18 5.43
CA MET A 56 13.20 6.40 4.70
C MET A 56 11.98 5.93 5.49
N LEU A 57 12.06 4.78 6.18
CA LEU A 57 10.98 4.31 7.05
C LEU A 57 10.68 5.31 8.17
N CYS A 58 11.72 5.82 8.84
CA CYS A 58 11.55 6.87 9.85
C CYS A 58 10.90 8.12 9.24
N GLY A 59 11.35 8.55 8.07
CA GLY A 59 10.77 9.69 7.38
C GLY A 59 9.29 9.51 7.07
N HIS A 60 8.90 8.37 6.54
CA HIS A 60 7.49 8.07 6.27
C HIS A 60 6.65 8.01 7.56
N TYR A 61 7.17 7.45 8.64
CA TYR A 61 6.46 7.38 9.92
C TYR A 61 6.17 8.75 10.53
N ILE A 62 7.01 9.75 10.30
CA ILE A 62 6.78 11.12 10.77
C ILE A 62 6.17 12.05 9.71
N GLY A 63 5.73 11.48 8.57
CA GLY A 63 5.03 12.22 7.51
C GLY A 63 5.92 13.04 6.58
N ILE A 64 7.19 12.70 6.44
CA ILE A 64 8.07 13.32 5.45
C ILE A 64 7.64 12.89 4.05
N ASP A 65 7.24 13.85 3.24
CA ASP A 65 6.74 13.70 1.87
C ASP A 65 7.77 14.05 0.78
N ARG A 66 8.91 14.66 1.17
CA ARG A 66 9.98 15.11 0.26
C ARG A 66 11.35 14.76 0.79
N LEU A 67 12.25 14.35 -0.09
CA LEU A 67 13.60 13.96 0.28
C LEU A 67 14.35 15.07 1.00
N GLU A 68 14.18 16.33 0.62
CA GLU A 68 14.84 17.48 1.25
C GLU A 68 14.54 17.57 2.75
N ARG A 69 13.34 17.13 3.15
CA ARG A 69 12.91 17.15 4.55
C ARG A 69 13.50 16.01 5.39
N ILE A 70 14.21 15.05 4.77
CA ILE A 70 14.84 13.95 5.51
C ILE A 70 15.87 14.48 6.54
N LYS A 71 16.39 15.69 6.30
CA LYS A 71 17.28 16.39 7.23
C LYS A 71 16.67 16.63 8.61
N LEU A 72 15.34 16.65 8.73
CA LEU A 72 14.64 16.77 10.02
C LEU A 72 14.93 15.60 10.98
N LEU A 73 15.44 14.48 10.46
CA LEU A 73 15.86 13.33 11.25
C LEU A 73 17.33 13.41 11.70
N GLN A 74 18.12 14.36 11.17
CA GLN A 74 19.53 14.51 11.53
C GLN A 74 19.67 14.98 12.98
N GLY A 75 20.56 14.34 13.73
CA GLY A 75 20.80 14.69 15.14
C GLY A 75 19.64 14.32 16.08
N ASP A 76 18.63 13.61 15.62
CA ASP A 76 17.57 13.09 16.51
C ASP A 76 18.14 11.95 17.36
N PRO A 77 18.14 12.08 18.71
CA PRO A 77 18.77 11.09 19.60
C PRO A 77 18.19 9.69 19.47
N LEU A 78 16.90 9.56 19.11
CA LEU A 78 16.26 8.28 18.92
C LEU A 78 16.73 7.61 17.63
N VAL A 79 16.84 8.38 16.55
CA VAL A 79 17.32 7.89 15.25
C VAL A 79 18.76 7.39 15.37
N GLU A 80 19.61 8.13 16.12
CA GLU A 80 20.98 7.72 16.42
C GLU A 80 21.04 6.46 17.29
N ALA A 81 20.13 6.32 18.29
CA ALA A 81 20.06 5.13 19.14
C ALA A 81 19.70 3.84 18.36
N PHE A 82 19.06 3.94 17.21
CA PHE A 82 18.83 2.84 16.25
C PHE A 82 19.97 2.67 15.25
N GLU A 83 21.11 3.29 15.47
CA GLU A 83 22.30 3.25 14.59
C GLU A 83 21.97 3.70 13.16
N ILE A 84 21.12 4.72 13.03
CA ILE A 84 20.72 5.28 11.74
C ILE A 84 21.51 6.57 11.52
N SER A 85 22.44 6.55 10.57
CA SER A 85 23.18 7.72 10.11
C SER A 85 22.43 8.39 8.97
N VAL A 86 21.65 9.43 9.28
CA VAL A 86 20.87 10.17 8.28
C VAL A 86 21.81 10.89 7.33
N LYS A 87 21.73 10.57 6.05
CA LYS A 87 22.55 11.13 4.98
C LYS A 87 21.82 12.31 4.31
N GLU A 88 22.59 13.13 3.61
CA GLU A 88 22.05 14.23 2.80
C GLU A 88 21.04 13.71 1.74
N PRO A 89 20.02 14.49 1.39
CA PRO A 89 18.98 14.13 0.43
C PRO A 89 19.54 13.61 -0.89
N GLU A 90 20.61 14.23 -1.40
CA GLU A 90 21.27 13.84 -2.65
C GLU A 90 21.88 12.44 -2.56
N THR A 91 22.35 12.05 -1.37
CA THR A 91 22.90 10.71 -1.13
C THR A 91 21.78 9.66 -1.08
N VAL A 92 20.63 10.01 -0.47
CA VAL A 92 19.43 9.16 -0.48
C VAL A 92 18.89 9.04 -1.90
N SER A 93 18.83 10.14 -2.65
CA SER A 93 18.40 10.13 -4.06
C SER A 93 19.30 9.23 -4.92
N ARG A 94 20.63 9.32 -4.76
CA ARG A 94 21.57 8.42 -5.47
C ARG A 94 21.39 6.96 -5.06
N PHE A 95 21.05 6.67 -3.80
CA PHE A 95 20.72 5.32 -3.37
C PHE A 95 19.47 4.80 -4.07
N LEU A 96 18.40 5.62 -4.14
CA LEU A 96 17.18 5.26 -4.87
C LEU A 96 17.43 4.99 -6.35
N GLY A 97 18.36 5.70 -6.98
CA GLY A 97 18.79 5.46 -8.37
C GLY A 97 19.46 4.09 -8.63
N ASN A 98 19.76 3.31 -7.58
CA ASN A 98 20.23 1.92 -7.77
C ASN A 98 19.08 0.90 -7.93
N PHE A 99 17.83 1.30 -7.71
CA PHE A 99 16.71 0.42 -7.94
C PHE A 99 16.50 0.22 -9.44
N ASN A 100 16.27 -1.01 -9.82
CA ASN A 100 15.94 -1.45 -11.17
C ASN A 100 14.79 -2.46 -11.11
N HIS A 101 14.38 -3.00 -12.24
CA HIS A 101 13.28 -3.95 -12.32
C HIS A 101 13.47 -5.15 -11.37
N LYS A 102 14.68 -5.72 -11.30
CA LYS A 102 15.01 -6.86 -10.44
C LYS A 102 14.85 -6.53 -8.95
N THR A 103 15.42 -5.41 -8.51
CA THR A 103 15.31 -4.98 -7.09
C THR A 103 13.90 -4.57 -6.72
N THR A 104 13.13 -4.01 -7.66
CA THR A 104 11.71 -3.72 -7.47
C THR A 104 10.89 -4.99 -7.29
N GLN A 105 11.16 -6.04 -8.09
CA GLN A 105 10.54 -7.35 -7.90
C GLN A 105 10.90 -7.97 -6.54
N MET A 106 12.17 -7.87 -6.12
CA MET A 106 12.56 -8.31 -4.78
C MET A 106 11.78 -7.60 -3.67
N MET A 107 11.58 -6.28 -3.77
CA MET A 107 10.79 -5.52 -2.80
C MET A 107 9.32 -5.97 -2.80
N ARG A 108 8.75 -6.26 -3.97
CA ARG A 108 7.38 -6.80 -4.06
C ARG A 108 7.26 -8.16 -3.37
N GLU A 109 8.22 -9.07 -3.62
CA GLU A 109 8.25 -10.37 -2.96
C GLU A 109 8.38 -10.25 -1.44
N ILE A 110 9.26 -9.36 -0.95
CA ILE A 110 9.38 -9.05 0.47
C ILE A 110 8.04 -8.58 1.04
N ASN A 111 7.34 -7.70 0.32
CA ASN A 111 6.04 -7.18 0.76
C ASN A 111 4.99 -8.30 0.83
N PHE A 112 4.94 -9.22 -0.14
CA PHE A 112 4.08 -10.41 -0.06
C PHE A 112 4.41 -11.29 1.15
N GLN A 113 5.69 -11.47 1.48
CA GLN A 113 6.09 -12.22 2.67
C GLN A 113 5.64 -11.53 3.96
N VAL A 114 5.76 -10.21 4.06
CA VAL A 114 5.23 -9.42 5.18
C VAL A 114 3.71 -9.58 5.27
N PHE A 115 3.00 -9.45 4.14
CA PHE A 115 1.57 -9.62 4.09
C PHE A 115 1.10 -11.02 4.54
N LYS A 116 1.76 -12.08 4.08
CA LYS A 116 1.50 -13.46 4.53
C LYS A 116 1.69 -13.63 6.05
N LYS A 117 2.71 -12.98 6.63
CA LYS A 117 2.90 -12.99 8.09
C LYS A 117 1.73 -12.34 8.82
N LEU A 118 1.21 -11.21 8.30
CA LEU A 118 0.05 -10.53 8.86
C LEU A 118 -1.22 -11.39 8.79
N LEU A 119 -1.48 -12.03 7.65
CA LEU A 119 -2.60 -12.96 7.46
C LEU A 119 -2.57 -14.10 8.51
N ARG A 120 -1.42 -14.77 8.63
CA ARG A 120 -1.24 -15.87 9.58
C ARG A 120 -1.44 -15.41 11.03
N LYS A 121 -0.93 -14.23 11.40
CA LYS A 121 -1.06 -13.67 12.76
C LYS A 121 -2.52 -13.36 13.10
N LYS A 122 -3.31 -12.90 12.12
CA LYS A 122 -4.73 -12.56 12.32
C LYS A 122 -5.68 -13.76 12.12
N LYS A 123 -5.20 -14.90 11.59
CA LYS A 123 -5.98 -16.13 11.37
C LYS A 123 -7.26 -15.85 10.56
N LEU A 124 -7.18 -14.97 9.55
CA LEU A 124 -8.31 -14.62 8.70
C LEU A 124 -8.65 -15.79 7.77
N LYS A 125 -9.94 -16.06 7.59
CA LYS A 125 -10.48 -17.05 6.64
C LYS A 125 -11.04 -16.40 5.39
N SER A 126 -11.33 -15.12 5.44
CA SER A 126 -11.79 -14.34 4.28
C SER A 126 -11.16 -12.96 4.32
N ILE A 127 -10.85 -12.42 3.14
CA ILE A 127 -10.33 -11.08 2.95
C ILE A 127 -10.97 -10.41 1.75
N THR A 128 -11.11 -9.10 1.84
CA THR A 128 -11.51 -8.24 0.74
C THR A 128 -10.30 -7.48 0.23
N ILE A 129 -10.05 -7.56 -1.07
CA ILE A 129 -8.97 -6.87 -1.75
C ILE A 129 -9.55 -5.79 -2.65
N ASP A 130 -9.29 -4.55 -2.30
CA ASP A 130 -9.65 -3.38 -3.08
C ASP A 130 -8.59 -3.11 -4.13
N ILE A 131 -8.96 -3.09 -5.40
CA ILE A 131 -8.10 -2.63 -6.50
C ILE A 131 -8.65 -1.31 -7.01
N ASP A 132 -7.79 -0.31 -6.99
CA ASP A 132 -8.12 1.04 -7.45
C ASP A 132 -6.93 1.69 -8.15
N SER A 133 -7.18 2.75 -8.89
CA SER A 133 -6.15 3.53 -9.54
C SER A 133 -6.20 5.00 -9.17
N SER A 134 -5.04 5.62 -9.06
CA SER A 134 -4.91 7.03 -8.74
C SER A 134 -3.98 7.73 -9.70
N VAL A 135 -4.31 8.97 -10.03
CA VAL A 135 -3.51 9.80 -10.93
C VAL A 135 -2.56 10.68 -10.10
N VAL A 136 -1.27 10.59 -10.42
CA VAL A 136 -0.23 11.43 -9.83
C VAL A 136 0.27 12.40 -10.88
N ASN A 137 0.02 13.70 -10.65
CA ASN A 137 0.50 14.76 -11.53
C ASN A 137 2.02 14.87 -11.44
N VAL A 138 2.63 15.15 -12.56
CA VAL A 138 4.07 15.34 -12.69
C VAL A 138 4.34 16.71 -13.28
N GLU A 139 5.27 17.44 -12.67
CA GLU A 139 5.79 18.68 -13.20
C GLU A 139 7.13 18.38 -13.89
N GLY A 140 7.17 18.58 -15.21
CA GLY A 140 8.32 18.26 -16.04
C GLY A 140 8.13 17.01 -16.92
N HIS A 141 9.23 16.53 -17.50
CA HIS A 141 9.25 15.44 -18.49
C HIS A 141 9.93 14.17 -17.92
N GLN A 142 9.37 13.62 -16.86
CA GLN A 142 9.89 12.39 -16.26
C GLN A 142 9.59 11.20 -17.19
N GLU A 143 10.50 10.23 -17.21
CA GLU A 143 10.35 9.00 -17.98
C GLU A 143 9.06 8.26 -17.65
N GLY A 144 8.38 7.76 -18.66
CA GLY A 144 7.11 7.01 -18.51
C GLY A 144 5.88 7.88 -18.24
N THR A 145 6.00 9.21 -18.17
CA THR A 145 4.83 10.09 -18.06
C THR A 145 4.11 10.26 -19.38
N ALA A 146 2.80 10.41 -19.35
CA ALA A 146 1.98 10.77 -20.50
C ALA A 146 0.77 11.60 -20.08
N LYS A 147 0.17 12.28 -21.09
CA LYS A 147 -1.14 12.90 -20.93
C LYS A 147 -2.22 11.83 -20.96
N GLY A 148 -3.06 11.78 -19.97
CA GLY A 148 -4.16 10.83 -19.88
C GLY A 148 -5.35 11.41 -19.13
N TYR A 149 -6.26 10.53 -18.69
CA TYR A 149 -7.39 10.96 -17.88
C TYR A 149 -6.89 11.52 -16.54
N ASN A 150 -7.10 12.81 -16.36
CA ASN A 150 -6.64 13.54 -15.18
C ASN A 150 -7.70 14.58 -14.79
N PRO A 151 -8.65 14.22 -13.93
CA PRO A 151 -9.76 15.13 -13.59
C PRO A 151 -9.33 16.35 -12.80
N LYS A 152 -8.19 16.28 -12.09
CA LYS A 152 -7.69 17.40 -11.28
C LYS A 152 -6.91 18.44 -12.09
N LYS A 153 -6.14 17.99 -13.09
CA LYS A 153 -5.31 18.84 -13.97
C LYS A 153 -5.35 18.31 -15.40
N PRO A 154 -6.45 18.55 -16.15
CA PRO A 154 -6.59 18.07 -17.53
C PRO A 154 -5.43 18.54 -18.42
N GLY A 155 -4.88 17.63 -19.22
CA GLY A 155 -3.79 17.95 -20.17
C GLY A 155 -2.38 17.93 -19.59
N ASN A 156 -2.22 17.78 -18.27
CA ASN A 156 -0.91 17.64 -17.64
C ASN A 156 -0.35 16.22 -17.82
N LEU A 157 0.98 16.12 -17.81
CA LEU A 157 1.68 14.84 -17.70
C LEU A 157 1.40 14.21 -16.35
N CYS A 158 1.19 12.92 -16.33
CA CYS A 158 0.89 12.19 -15.10
C CYS A 158 1.33 10.73 -15.19
N TYR A 159 1.38 10.08 -14.03
CA TYR A 159 1.37 8.63 -13.89
C TYR A 159 -0.04 8.17 -13.48
N ASN A 160 -0.41 6.99 -13.90
CA ASN A 160 -1.55 6.25 -13.37
C ASN A 160 -1.01 5.12 -12.48
N ILE A 161 -1.26 5.21 -11.18
CA ILE A 161 -0.80 4.23 -10.22
C ILE A 161 -1.97 3.33 -9.85
N GLN A 162 -1.78 2.02 -9.99
CA GLN A 162 -2.75 1.02 -9.59
C GLN A 162 -2.31 0.37 -8.28
N PHE A 163 -3.24 0.20 -7.34
CA PHE A 163 -2.98 -0.34 -6.02
C PHE A 163 -3.92 -1.49 -5.70
N ALA A 164 -3.44 -2.42 -4.88
CA ALA A 164 -4.24 -3.42 -4.21
C ALA A 164 -4.05 -3.32 -2.69
N PHE A 165 -5.16 -3.20 -1.96
CA PHE A 165 -5.20 -3.12 -0.50
C PHE A 165 -6.10 -4.19 0.08
N CYS A 166 -5.73 -4.72 1.25
CA CYS A 166 -6.59 -5.59 2.03
C CYS A 166 -7.37 -4.77 3.05
N ASP A 167 -8.71 -4.87 3.00
CA ASP A 167 -9.59 -4.09 3.88
C ASP A 167 -9.47 -4.54 5.34
N GLU A 168 -9.47 -5.84 5.64
CA GLU A 168 -9.43 -6.36 7.00
C GLU A 168 -8.10 -6.09 7.72
N LEU A 169 -7.01 -6.06 6.97
CA LEU A 169 -5.66 -5.79 7.50
C LEU A 169 -5.27 -4.31 7.43
N LYS A 170 -6.03 -3.49 6.69
CA LYS A 170 -5.67 -2.11 6.34
C LYS A 170 -4.25 -2.03 5.79
N ALA A 171 -3.90 -3.00 4.94
CA ALA A 171 -2.55 -3.21 4.46
C ALA A 171 -2.45 -3.17 2.93
N TYR A 172 -1.42 -2.50 2.44
CA TYR A 172 -1.02 -2.54 1.05
C TYR A 172 -0.50 -3.94 0.67
N ILE A 173 -0.91 -4.43 -0.49
CA ILE A 173 -0.48 -5.74 -1.02
C ILE A 173 0.54 -5.55 -2.14
N THR A 174 0.17 -4.86 -3.20
CA THR A 174 1.02 -4.60 -4.37
C THR A 174 0.49 -3.42 -5.17
N GLY A 175 1.27 -2.95 -6.15
CA GLY A 175 0.85 -1.89 -7.06
C GLY A 175 1.82 -1.68 -8.20
N PHE A 176 1.36 -0.98 -9.23
CA PHE A 176 2.11 -0.65 -10.42
C PHE A 176 2.05 0.84 -10.71
N VAL A 177 3.20 1.43 -11.03
CA VAL A 177 3.28 2.75 -11.65
C VAL A 177 3.18 2.56 -13.15
N ARG A 178 2.18 3.18 -13.77
CA ARG A 178 1.89 3.07 -15.19
C ARG A 178 1.91 4.45 -15.85
N SER A 179 2.07 4.50 -17.15
CA SER A 179 1.95 5.75 -17.91
C SER A 179 0.56 6.37 -17.75
N GLY A 180 0.48 7.69 -17.71
CA GLY A 180 -0.77 8.43 -17.48
C GLY A 180 -1.89 8.15 -18.50
N ASN A 181 -1.55 7.69 -19.70
CA ASN A 181 -2.50 7.29 -20.73
C ASN A 181 -2.94 5.80 -20.65
N THR A 182 -2.50 5.08 -19.60
CA THR A 182 -2.88 3.68 -19.43
C THR A 182 -4.35 3.59 -19.00
N TYR A 183 -5.09 2.72 -19.67
CA TYR A 183 -6.48 2.45 -19.31
C TYR A 183 -6.58 1.75 -17.96
N THR A 184 -7.66 2.00 -17.20
CA THR A 184 -7.81 1.53 -15.82
C THR A 184 -7.68 0.02 -15.68
N ALA A 185 -8.30 -0.76 -16.56
CA ALA A 185 -8.28 -2.23 -16.52
C ALA A 185 -6.91 -2.84 -16.86
N ASN A 186 -6.06 -2.12 -17.62
CA ASN A 186 -4.78 -2.68 -18.08
C ASN A 186 -3.88 -3.08 -16.90
N GLY A 187 -3.36 -4.30 -16.93
CA GLY A 187 -2.49 -4.83 -15.87
C GLY A 187 -3.23 -5.33 -14.62
N ALA A 188 -4.56 -5.18 -14.54
CA ALA A 188 -5.31 -5.66 -13.39
C ALA A 188 -5.40 -7.18 -13.34
N ALA A 189 -5.56 -7.85 -14.49
CA ALA A 189 -5.59 -9.30 -14.57
C ALA A 189 -4.26 -9.91 -14.10
N GLU A 190 -3.12 -9.33 -14.52
CA GLU A 190 -1.79 -9.74 -14.06
C GLU A 190 -1.61 -9.54 -12.56
N MET A 191 -2.06 -8.39 -12.04
CA MET A 191 -2.03 -8.10 -10.60
C MET A 191 -2.84 -9.12 -9.80
N ILE A 192 -4.03 -9.49 -10.27
CA ILE A 192 -4.91 -10.48 -9.64
C ILE A 192 -4.25 -11.86 -9.66
N LYS A 193 -3.68 -12.28 -10.81
CA LYS A 193 -2.94 -13.54 -10.94
C LYS A 193 -1.78 -13.60 -9.94
N GLU A 194 -0.99 -12.53 -9.84
CA GLU A 194 0.14 -12.44 -8.91
C GLU A 194 -0.35 -12.51 -7.46
N ILE A 195 -1.35 -11.74 -7.08
CA ILE A 195 -1.93 -11.76 -5.73
C ILE A 195 -2.43 -13.17 -5.39
N ALA A 196 -3.23 -13.77 -6.26
CA ALA A 196 -3.76 -15.11 -6.03
C ALA A 196 -2.64 -16.14 -5.89
N ALA A 197 -1.63 -16.12 -6.76
CA ALA A 197 -0.48 -17.04 -6.69
C ALA A 197 0.29 -16.93 -5.36
N HIS A 198 0.38 -15.72 -4.78
CA HIS A 198 1.12 -15.52 -3.54
C HIS A 198 0.32 -15.83 -2.29
N ILE A 199 -0.99 -15.55 -2.25
CA ILE A 199 -1.74 -15.55 -0.99
C ILE A 199 -2.93 -16.51 -0.94
N LYS A 200 -3.45 -16.98 -2.08
CA LYS A 200 -4.59 -17.91 -2.10
C LYS A 200 -4.19 -19.27 -1.51
N THR A 201 -5.02 -19.76 -0.60
CA THR A 201 -4.95 -21.11 -0.02
C THR A 201 -6.37 -21.68 0.01
N ASP A 202 -6.52 -23.00 0.22
CA ASP A 202 -7.82 -23.66 0.27
C ASP A 202 -8.70 -23.11 1.40
N ASP A 203 -8.08 -22.67 2.49
CA ASP A 203 -8.78 -22.14 3.67
C ASP A 203 -9.01 -20.62 3.63
N LEU A 204 -8.58 -19.92 2.56
CA LEU A 204 -8.71 -18.47 2.44
C LEU A 204 -9.64 -18.09 1.30
N GLU A 205 -10.77 -17.49 1.63
CA GLU A 205 -11.67 -16.87 0.68
C GLU A 205 -11.17 -15.46 0.32
N ILE A 206 -11.12 -15.13 -0.96
CA ILE A 206 -10.69 -13.82 -1.46
C ILE A 206 -11.81 -13.20 -2.27
N LEU A 207 -12.23 -12.00 -1.87
CA LEU A 207 -13.14 -11.14 -2.61
C LEU A 207 -12.36 -9.96 -3.20
N PHE A 208 -12.31 -9.85 -4.52
CA PHE A 208 -11.81 -8.65 -5.21
C PHE A 208 -12.92 -7.63 -5.37
N ARG A 209 -12.72 -6.39 -4.88
CA ARG A 209 -13.67 -5.30 -4.98
C ARG A 209 -13.08 -4.17 -5.82
N MET A 210 -13.80 -3.76 -6.87
CA MET A 210 -13.32 -2.80 -7.86
C MET A 210 -14.44 -1.90 -8.35
N ASP A 211 -14.09 -0.75 -8.91
CA ASP A 211 -15.03 0.16 -9.56
C ASP A 211 -15.41 -0.31 -10.99
N SER A 212 -16.26 0.46 -11.65
CA SER A 212 -16.75 0.14 -12.99
C SER A 212 -15.69 0.21 -14.10
N GLY A 213 -14.57 0.86 -13.87
CA GLY A 213 -13.44 0.92 -14.79
C GLY A 213 -12.71 -0.41 -14.96
N TYR A 214 -12.97 -1.37 -14.07
CA TYR A 214 -12.42 -2.72 -14.10
C TYR A 214 -13.42 -3.78 -14.61
N PHE A 215 -14.59 -3.36 -15.10
CA PHE A 215 -15.57 -4.30 -15.65
C PHE A 215 -15.09 -4.79 -17.02
N ASP A 216 -14.34 -5.88 -17.02
CA ASP A 216 -13.65 -6.46 -18.16
C ASP A 216 -13.69 -8.00 -18.11
N ASP A 217 -13.92 -8.64 -19.24
CA ASP A 217 -14.09 -10.10 -19.32
C ASP A 217 -12.81 -10.86 -18.95
N GLU A 218 -11.62 -10.32 -19.25
CA GLU A 218 -10.34 -10.92 -18.88
C GLU A 218 -10.13 -10.89 -17.36
N ILE A 219 -10.48 -9.78 -16.73
CA ILE A 219 -10.40 -9.60 -15.26
C ILE A 219 -11.33 -10.62 -14.58
N ILE A 220 -12.60 -10.69 -15.02
CA ILE A 220 -13.61 -11.61 -14.47
C ILE A 220 -13.14 -13.06 -14.61
N THR A 221 -12.76 -13.46 -15.82
CA THR A 221 -12.27 -14.83 -16.09
C THR A 221 -11.04 -15.16 -15.25
N THR A 222 -10.15 -14.19 -15.04
CA THR A 222 -8.95 -14.37 -14.21
C THR A 222 -9.29 -14.63 -12.76
N ILE A 223 -10.23 -13.86 -12.19
CA ILE A 223 -10.67 -14.03 -10.79
C ILE A 223 -11.35 -15.39 -10.60
N GLU A 224 -12.25 -15.76 -11.51
CA GLU A 224 -12.96 -17.05 -11.47
C GLU A 224 -11.99 -18.22 -11.60
N SER A 225 -11.01 -18.13 -12.51
CA SER A 225 -9.98 -19.17 -12.71
C SER A 225 -9.07 -19.32 -11.48
N ALA A 226 -8.89 -18.27 -10.70
CA ALA A 226 -8.15 -18.30 -9.45
C ALA A 226 -8.98 -18.82 -8.26
N GLY A 227 -10.25 -19.20 -8.46
CA GLY A 227 -11.15 -19.62 -7.40
C GLY A 227 -11.46 -18.52 -6.39
N CYS A 228 -11.50 -17.28 -6.84
CA CYS A 228 -11.79 -16.10 -6.04
C CYS A 228 -13.17 -15.51 -6.39
N GLN A 229 -13.65 -14.60 -5.55
CA GLN A 229 -14.91 -13.89 -5.75
C GLN A 229 -14.62 -12.45 -6.20
N TYR A 230 -15.60 -11.80 -6.81
CA TYR A 230 -15.50 -10.39 -7.19
C TYR A 230 -16.77 -9.60 -6.93
N LEU A 231 -16.60 -8.31 -6.70
CA LEU A 231 -17.64 -7.30 -6.64
C LEU A 231 -17.19 -6.10 -7.48
N ILE A 232 -17.72 -6.00 -8.70
CA ILE A 232 -17.38 -4.91 -9.63
C ILE A 232 -18.64 -4.09 -9.88
N MET A 233 -18.54 -2.76 -9.67
CA MET A 233 -19.65 -1.86 -9.99
C MET A 233 -19.88 -1.83 -11.50
N GLN A 234 -21.14 -1.90 -11.92
CA GLN A 234 -21.52 -1.71 -13.31
C GLN A 234 -22.17 -0.34 -13.50
N SER A 235 -21.57 0.51 -14.33
CA SER A 235 -22.09 1.86 -14.61
C SER A 235 -23.04 1.93 -15.81
N THR A 236 -23.46 0.78 -16.39
CA THR A 236 -24.17 0.75 -17.68
C THR A 236 -25.68 0.53 -17.52
N PRO A 237 -26.53 1.20 -18.33
CA PRO A 237 -27.96 0.95 -18.36
C PRO A 237 -28.27 -0.52 -18.71
N LEU A 238 -29.39 -1.02 -18.21
CA LEU A 238 -29.99 -2.38 -18.29
C LEU A 238 -29.85 -3.17 -19.61
N ALA A 239 -29.43 -2.56 -20.71
CA ALA A 239 -29.32 -3.21 -22.02
C ALA A 239 -28.15 -4.23 -22.13
N ARG A 240 -27.09 -4.11 -21.31
CA ARG A 240 -25.95 -5.08 -21.28
C ARG A 240 -26.09 -6.19 -20.25
N ALA A 241 -27.04 -6.10 -19.33
CA ALA A 241 -27.28 -7.11 -18.28
C ALA A 241 -27.74 -8.47 -18.81
N LYS A 242 -28.14 -8.57 -20.08
CA LYS A 242 -28.62 -9.82 -20.69
C LYS A 242 -27.53 -10.83 -21.09
N SER A 243 -26.27 -10.45 -21.07
CA SER A 243 -25.15 -11.36 -21.42
C SER A 243 -24.51 -12.08 -20.23
N ILE A 244 -24.84 -11.72 -18.99
CA ILE A 244 -24.18 -12.23 -17.77
C ILE A 244 -24.99 -13.34 -17.07
N GLN A 245 -26.04 -13.85 -17.68
CA GLN A 245 -26.80 -15.02 -17.16
C GLN A 245 -26.11 -16.36 -17.48
N ARG A 246 -24.81 -16.50 -17.18
CA ARG A 246 -24.11 -17.79 -17.31
C ARG A 246 -23.21 -18.05 -16.11
N SER A 247 -23.79 -18.21 -14.93
CA SER A 247 -23.31 -19.14 -13.90
C SER A 247 -24.30 -19.15 -12.73
N PRO A 248 -24.74 -20.31 -12.25
CA PRO A 248 -25.62 -20.38 -11.09
C PRO A 248 -24.77 -20.28 -9.83
N LEU A 249 -24.31 -19.09 -9.49
CA LEU A 249 -23.85 -18.81 -8.14
C LEU A 249 -25.06 -18.81 -7.21
N LYS A 250 -25.14 -19.80 -6.32
CA LYS A 250 -26.06 -19.80 -5.19
C LYS A 250 -25.75 -18.58 -4.32
N LEU A 251 -26.43 -17.47 -4.60
CA LEU A 251 -26.51 -16.33 -3.70
C LEU A 251 -27.21 -16.80 -2.42
N GLN A 252 -26.46 -17.14 -1.40
CA GLN A 252 -26.98 -17.16 -0.06
C GLN A 252 -27.17 -15.70 0.36
N HIS A 253 -28.40 -15.21 0.24
CA HIS A 253 -28.84 -13.94 0.80
C HIS A 253 -28.67 -14.00 2.33
N GLN A 254 -27.57 -13.48 2.84
CA GLN A 254 -27.58 -12.99 4.20
C GLN A 254 -28.03 -11.52 4.17
N PRO A 255 -29.09 -11.16 4.89
CA PRO A 255 -29.57 -9.77 4.90
C PRO A 255 -28.53 -8.88 5.55
N PHE A 256 -28.11 -7.87 4.81
CA PHE A 256 -27.27 -6.79 5.30
C PHE A 256 -28.03 -6.05 6.44
N HIS A 257 -27.66 -6.28 7.69
CA HIS A 257 -28.16 -5.53 8.81
C HIS A 257 -27.52 -4.13 8.77
N SER A 258 -28.22 -3.19 8.15
CA SER A 258 -27.91 -1.77 8.28
C SER A 258 -28.08 -1.36 9.75
N ARG A 259 -26.97 -1.17 10.47
CA ARG A 259 -27.01 -0.49 11.77
C ARG A 259 -27.49 0.94 11.54
N LYS A 260 -28.76 1.22 11.81
CA LYS A 260 -29.29 2.58 11.95
C LYS A 260 -28.51 3.28 13.05
N VAL A 261 -27.67 4.23 12.68
CA VAL A 261 -27.11 5.20 13.63
C VAL A 261 -28.29 6.05 14.13
N LYS A 262 -28.71 5.84 15.38
CA LYS A 262 -29.64 6.73 16.06
C LYS A 262 -29.00 8.10 16.19
N LYS A 263 -29.50 9.08 15.47
CA LYS A 263 -29.28 10.50 15.77
C LYS A 263 -29.95 10.80 17.11
N THR A 264 -29.19 10.88 18.18
CA THR A 264 -29.63 11.51 19.42
C THR A 264 -29.66 13.00 19.17
N GLY A 265 -30.87 13.50 18.99
CA GLY A 265 -31.17 14.95 19.10
C GLY A 265 -31.08 15.34 20.57
N ASN A 266 -30.58 16.53 20.79
CA ASN A 266 -30.74 17.52 21.84
C ASN A 266 -29.39 18.00 22.38
N GLN A 267 -29.06 19.17 21.92
CA GLN A 267 -28.53 20.24 22.80
C GLN A 267 -28.72 21.57 22.08
N ARG A 268 -29.92 22.15 22.33
CA ARG A 268 -30.14 23.59 22.33
C ARG A 268 -30.18 24.03 23.79
N SER A 269 -29.66 25.23 24.00
CA SER A 269 -29.66 26.04 25.22
C SER A 269 -28.48 25.82 26.17
N LEU A 270 -27.53 26.75 26.09
CA LEU A 270 -26.97 27.51 27.22
C LEU A 270 -25.90 28.50 26.64
N LEU A 271 -26.39 29.61 26.12
CA LEU A 271 -25.67 30.87 26.04
C LEU A 271 -26.68 31.96 26.41
N GLN A 272 -26.71 32.30 27.69
CA GLN A 272 -27.13 33.57 28.26
C GLN A 272 -26.78 33.55 29.76
N ASN A 273 -25.65 34.07 30.09
CA ASN A 273 -25.38 35.10 31.09
C ASN A 273 -23.84 35.25 31.23
#